data_e56a6ba7dcc7861640a0d01d27b81a61
#
_entry.id   e56a6ba7dcc7861640a0d01d27b81a61
#
_cell.length_a   1.000
_cell.length_b   1.000
_cell.length_c   1.000
_cell.angle_alpha   90.00
_cell.angle_beta   90.00
_cell.angle_gamma   90.00
#
_symmetry.space_group_name_H-M   'P 1'
#
loop_
_entity.id
_entity.type
_entity.pdbx_description
1 polymer ?
#
loop_
_entity_poly.entity_id
_entity_poly.type
_entity_poly.pdbx_seq_one_letter_code
_entity_poly.pdbx_strand_id
1 'polypeptide(L)'
;MAIGISPLVDFAFKLMLGSPQHTRVTMHFLNSILIDQPRITHVEILNPFLGKQWENDKLSVLDILATDEHGRMLNIEMQTSLPSGMSQRLAYYNSNLYVGQLHEGNRYTELRPAISICVLTQPMFPESPALHLDFRLRESSSGLILTDDMQIHLLQLNNLRVTAENVYHALPAERWAYFLQNADKLTPEEISRMFPDEEMAEAAGVLEMISQTPEQLMLYNARLKFQRDEEGRLELARQEGEARGRQKGEEIGEARGEARGLKLGRITLLQELLGIRPSTVEDFAGYDEAQLNDIAEQLQQQLRSRRG
;
A
#
# COMPACT_ATOMS: atom_id res chain seq x y z
N MET A 1 27.56 -15.74 -11.45
CA MET A 1 26.64 -16.26 -10.41
C MET A 1 25.61 -15.17 -10.15
N ALA A 2 24.34 -15.49 -9.88
CA ALA A 2 23.34 -14.51 -9.53
C ALA A 2 23.75 -13.77 -8.23
N ILE A 3 23.36 -12.50 -8.12
CA ILE A 3 23.71 -11.65 -6.97
C ILE A 3 23.16 -12.20 -5.66
N GLY A 4 21.93 -12.76 -5.67
CA GLY A 4 21.31 -13.41 -4.52
C GLY A 4 20.86 -12.46 -3.38
N ILE A 5 21.02 -11.15 -3.56
CA ILE A 5 20.60 -10.11 -2.63
C ILE A 5 19.43 -9.35 -3.23
N SER A 6 18.27 -9.45 -2.60
CA SER A 6 17.07 -8.71 -3.04
C SER A 6 17.15 -7.25 -2.60
N PRO A 7 17.02 -6.29 -3.53
CA PRO A 7 16.92 -4.86 -3.19
C PRO A 7 15.62 -4.52 -2.45
N LEU A 8 14.63 -5.43 -2.41
CA LEU A 8 13.37 -5.28 -1.67
C LEU A 8 13.49 -5.71 -0.20
N VAL A 9 14.69 -5.91 0.31
CA VAL A 9 14.98 -6.01 1.74
C VAL A 9 15.45 -4.66 2.24
N ASP A 10 14.84 -4.16 3.31
CA ASP A 10 15.06 -2.81 3.88
C ASP A 10 16.55 -2.44 3.99
N PHE A 11 17.39 -3.36 4.48
CA PHE A 11 18.82 -3.14 4.58
C PHE A 11 19.49 -2.87 3.22
N ALA A 12 19.18 -3.68 2.20
CA ALA A 12 19.76 -3.53 0.87
C ALA A 12 19.24 -2.27 0.17
N PHE A 13 17.96 -1.97 0.30
CA PHE A 13 17.33 -0.78 -0.23
C PHE A 13 17.99 0.50 0.31
N LYS A 14 18.12 0.58 1.64
CA LYS A 14 18.75 1.74 2.31
C LYS A 14 20.23 1.88 1.97
N LEU A 15 20.95 0.78 1.88
CA LEU A 15 22.38 0.85 1.51
C LEU A 15 22.56 1.30 0.05
N MET A 16 21.70 0.84 -0.85
CA MET A 16 21.76 1.14 -2.28
C MET A 16 21.35 2.59 -2.58
N LEU A 17 20.25 3.08 -2.01
CA LEU A 17 19.69 4.41 -2.32
C LEU A 17 19.94 5.46 -1.24
N GLY A 18 20.29 5.09 0.00
CA GLY A 18 20.49 6.00 1.13
C GLY A 18 21.95 6.13 1.58
N SER A 19 22.90 5.62 0.79
CA SER A 19 24.32 5.77 1.11
C SER A 19 24.92 7.03 0.49
N PRO A 20 25.61 7.89 1.28
CA PRO A 20 26.33 9.03 0.74
C PRO A 20 27.43 8.65 -0.29
N GLN A 21 27.89 7.41 -0.29
CA GLN A 21 28.88 6.91 -1.25
C GLN A 21 28.28 6.59 -2.61
N HIS A 22 26.94 6.41 -2.69
CA HIS A 22 26.22 5.97 -3.89
C HIS A 22 25.15 6.98 -4.35
N THR A 23 25.37 8.28 -4.13
CA THR A 23 24.40 9.33 -4.48
C THR A 23 24.07 9.38 -5.98
N ARG A 24 24.95 8.90 -6.87
CA ARG A 24 24.63 8.74 -8.30
C ARG A 24 23.44 7.79 -8.52
N VAL A 25 23.42 6.68 -7.80
CA VAL A 25 22.33 5.70 -7.86
C VAL A 25 21.01 6.35 -7.39
N THR A 26 21.07 7.08 -6.28
CA THR A 26 19.93 7.83 -5.74
C THR A 26 19.40 8.87 -6.72
N MET A 27 20.30 9.71 -7.28
CA MET A 27 19.93 10.72 -8.28
C MET A 27 19.28 10.09 -9.52
N HIS A 28 19.84 8.98 -10.02
CA HIS A 28 19.30 8.29 -11.17
C HIS A 28 17.90 7.73 -10.88
N PHE A 29 17.70 7.13 -9.70
CA PHE A 29 16.38 6.67 -9.26
C PHE A 29 15.38 7.83 -9.19
N LEU A 30 15.72 8.92 -8.49
CA LEU A 30 14.88 10.11 -8.36
C LEU A 30 14.49 10.70 -9.71
N ASN A 31 15.46 10.89 -10.61
CA ASN A 31 15.23 11.42 -11.95
C ASN A 31 14.38 10.48 -12.82
N SER A 32 14.37 9.19 -12.53
CA SER A 32 13.52 8.22 -13.23
C SER A 32 12.03 8.35 -12.88
N ILE A 33 11.73 8.82 -11.67
CA ILE A 33 10.37 9.02 -11.16
C ILE A 33 9.88 10.45 -11.41
N LEU A 34 10.75 11.46 -11.21
CA LEU A 34 10.42 12.87 -11.26
C LEU A 34 10.67 13.47 -12.66
N ILE A 35 10.16 12.81 -13.70
CA ILE A 35 10.45 13.15 -15.11
C ILE A 35 9.97 14.55 -15.54
N ASP A 36 8.90 15.05 -14.90
CA ASP A 36 8.31 16.37 -15.19
C ASP A 36 8.89 17.47 -14.30
N GLN A 37 9.93 17.16 -13.52
CA GLN A 37 10.60 18.09 -12.60
C GLN A 37 11.96 18.50 -13.14
N PRO A 38 12.54 19.62 -12.66
CA PRO A 38 13.94 19.96 -12.93
C PRO A 38 14.84 18.78 -12.53
N ARG A 39 15.76 18.42 -13.45
CA ARG A 39 16.68 17.30 -13.25
C ARG A 39 17.54 17.53 -12.02
N ILE A 40 17.62 16.52 -11.18
CA ILE A 40 18.47 16.48 -9.99
C ILE A 40 19.91 16.18 -10.44
N THR A 41 20.84 17.03 -10.06
CA THR A 41 22.27 16.92 -10.36
C THR A 41 23.12 16.78 -9.10
N HIS A 42 22.53 17.04 -7.94
CA HIS A 42 23.15 16.85 -6.64
C HIS A 42 22.12 16.35 -5.62
N VAL A 43 22.54 15.44 -4.75
CA VAL A 43 21.73 14.94 -3.62
C VAL A 43 22.61 14.83 -2.39
N GLU A 44 22.11 15.37 -1.27
CA GLU A 44 22.67 15.16 0.06
C GLU A 44 21.74 14.24 0.87
N ILE A 45 22.26 13.12 1.37
CA ILE A 45 21.53 12.20 2.26
C ILE A 45 21.58 12.77 3.68
N LEU A 46 20.39 13.09 4.23
CA LEU A 46 20.27 13.76 5.54
C LEU A 46 20.21 12.76 6.70
N ASN A 47 19.75 11.53 6.46
CA ASN A 47 19.71 10.44 7.44
C ASN A 47 20.53 9.23 6.97
N PRO A 48 21.86 9.36 6.80
CA PRO A 48 22.68 8.26 6.30
C PRO A 48 22.51 7.03 7.19
N PHE A 49 22.35 5.86 6.56
CA PHE A 49 22.18 4.60 7.25
C PHE A 49 23.46 4.22 8.01
N LEU A 50 23.52 4.50 9.30
CA LEU A 50 24.66 4.24 10.20
C LEU A 50 24.49 3.03 11.12
N GLY A 51 23.56 2.15 10.83
CA GLY A 51 23.54 0.78 11.38
C GLY A 51 23.00 0.57 12.79
N LYS A 52 22.87 1.55 13.71
CA LYS A 52 22.52 1.25 15.12
C LYS A 52 21.80 2.29 16.01
N GLN A 53 21.43 3.49 15.56
CA GLN A 53 21.09 4.55 16.53
C GLN A 53 19.66 5.13 16.53
N TRP A 54 18.66 4.53 15.91
CA TRP A 54 17.37 5.20 15.73
C TRP A 54 16.16 4.40 16.25
N GLU A 55 16.10 4.12 17.55
CA GLU A 55 14.92 3.45 18.15
C GLU A 55 13.85 4.40 18.73
N ASN A 56 14.10 5.69 18.90
CA ASN A 56 13.25 6.55 19.74
C ASN A 56 12.68 7.84 19.10
N ASP A 57 12.92 8.12 17.81
CA ASP A 57 12.39 9.33 17.18
C ASP A 57 11.40 8.99 16.06
N LYS A 58 10.19 9.61 16.07
CA LYS A 58 9.17 9.39 15.02
C LYS A 58 9.62 9.82 13.63
N LEU A 59 10.60 10.73 13.54
CA LEU A 59 11.25 11.11 12.27
C LEU A 59 12.26 10.06 11.79
N SER A 60 12.74 9.18 12.67
CA SER A 60 13.63 8.06 12.31
C SER A 60 12.93 6.92 11.58
N VAL A 61 11.63 7.08 11.29
CA VAL A 61 10.80 6.08 10.59
C VAL A 61 10.88 6.24 9.07
N LEU A 62 11.46 7.34 8.56
CA LEU A 62 11.69 7.53 7.13
C LEU A 62 12.89 6.70 6.68
N ASP A 63 12.71 5.95 5.59
CA ASP A 63 13.76 5.04 5.11
C ASP A 63 14.97 5.82 4.60
N ILE A 64 14.77 6.79 3.70
CA ILE A 64 15.82 7.63 3.15
C ILE A 64 15.29 9.06 3.06
N LEU A 65 15.94 9.96 3.77
CA LEU A 65 15.69 11.39 3.71
C LEU A 65 16.86 12.09 3.02
N ALA A 66 16.54 12.89 2.01
CA ALA A 66 17.55 13.61 1.23
C ALA A 66 17.09 15.04 0.88
N THR A 67 18.02 15.86 0.48
CA THR A 67 17.75 17.14 -0.16
C THR A 67 18.54 17.27 -1.45
N ASP A 68 18.02 18.02 -2.41
CA ASP A 68 18.70 18.29 -3.66
C ASP A 68 19.25 19.72 -3.74
N GLU A 69 19.87 20.08 -4.87
CA GLU A 69 20.44 21.41 -5.11
C GLU A 69 19.42 22.55 -5.12
N HIS A 70 18.11 22.23 -5.25
CA HIS A 70 17.01 23.19 -5.20
C HIS A 70 16.43 23.32 -3.79
N GLY A 71 16.94 22.56 -2.82
CA GLY A 71 16.45 22.50 -1.45
C GLY A 71 15.15 21.72 -1.29
N ARG A 72 14.72 20.92 -2.30
CA ARG A 72 13.55 20.05 -2.18
C ARG A 72 13.84 18.96 -1.17
N MET A 73 12.87 18.72 -0.28
CA MET A 73 12.94 17.63 0.71
C MET A 73 12.42 16.34 0.07
N LEU A 74 13.26 15.33 0.00
CA LEU A 74 13.00 14.07 -0.70
C LEU A 74 12.96 12.94 0.31
N ASN A 75 11.83 12.22 0.36
CA ASN A 75 11.70 11.01 1.15
C ASN A 75 11.50 9.81 0.21
N ILE A 76 12.32 8.77 0.35
CA ILE A 76 12.18 7.53 -0.40
C ILE A 76 11.90 6.41 0.59
N GLU A 77 10.76 5.73 0.41
CA GLU A 77 10.32 4.62 1.24
C GLU A 77 10.07 3.36 0.41
N MET A 78 10.21 2.20 1.05
CA MET A 78 9.79 0.93 0.49
C MET A 78 8.84 0.22 1.45
N GLN A 79 7.73 -0.31 0.93
CA GLN A 79 6.73 -1.03 1.72
C GLN A 79 6.44 -2.38 1.07
N THR A 80 6.71 -3.45 1.81
CA THR A 80 6.42 -4.83 1.37
C THR A 80 5.05 -5.31 1.82
N SER A 81 4.41 -4.58 2.73
CA SER A 81 3.03 -4.79 3.17
C SER A 81 2.28 -3.47 3.23
N LEU A 82 0.95 -3.52 3.14
CA LEU A 82 0.08 -2.35 3.21
C LEU A 82 -0.67 -2.37 4.55
N PRO A 83 -0.14 -1.72 5.60
CA PRO A 83 -0.86 -1.61 6.86
C PRO A 83 -2.10 -0.73 6.72
N SER A 84 -3.10 -0.97 7.58
CA SER A 84 -4.27 -0.09 7.66
C SER A 84 -3.84 1.36 7.89
N GLY A 85 -4.44 2.30 7.15
CA GLY A 85 -4.12 3.73 7.25
C GLY A 85 -2.86 4.16 6.49
N MET A 86 -2.40 3.38 5.51
CA MET A 86 -1.20 3.72 4.72
C MET A 86 -1.33 5.07 4.00
N SER A 87 -2.51 5.42 3.45
CA SER A 87 -2.75 6.73 2.82
C SER A 87 -2.54 7.88 3.80
N GLN A 88 -3.09 7.75 5.01
CA GLN A 88 -2.96 8.75 6.07
C GLN A 88 -1.50 8.86 6.53
N ARG A 89 -0.78 7.74 6.62
CA ARG A 89 0.63 7.71 6.97
C ARG A 89 1.48 8.45 5.95
N LEU A 90 1.30 8.19 4.66
CA LEU A 90 2.01 8.89 3.59
C LEU A 90 1.74 10.40 3.61
N ALA A 91 0.46 10.79 3.72
CA ALA A 91 0.08 12.20 3.83
C ALA A 91 0.68 12.86 5.07
N TYR A 92 0.67 12.18 6.24
CA TYR A 92 1.24 12.68 7.48
C TYR A 92 2.76 12.94 7.36
N TYR A 93 3.52 11.97 6.84
CA TYR A 93 4.97 12.16 6.70
C TYR A 93 5.33 13.22 5.67
N ASN A 94 4.63 13.27 4.53
CA ASN A 94 4.85 14.34 3.55
C ASN A 94 4.54 15.72 4.13
N SER A 95 3.43 15.85 4.88
CA SER A 95 3.07 17.10 5.56
C SER A 95 4.13 17.50 6.60
N ASN A 96 4.64 16.55 7.38
CA ASN A 96 5.69 16.83 8.38
C ASN A 96 6.99 17.29 7.72
N LEU A 97 7.37 16.73 6.58
CA LEU A 97 8.53 17.20 5.81
C LEU A 97 8.33 18.64 5.32
N TYR A 98 7.10 18.99 4.94
CA TYR A 98 6.79 20.33 4.46
C TYR A 98 6.77 21.35 5.61
N VAL A 99 5.99 21.11 6.66
CA VAL A 99 5.85 22.05 7.79
C VAL A 99 7.10 22.13 8.66
N GLY A 100 7.87 21.04 8.74
CA GLY A 100 9.12 20.98 9.51
C GLY A 100 10.23 21.89 9.01
N GLN A 101 10.09 22.47 7.80
CA GLN A 101 11.05 23.42 7.24
C GLN A 101 10.90 24.83 7.84
N LEU A 102 9.74 25.17 8.42
CA LEU A 102 9.49 26.50 8.98
C LEU A 102 9.82 26.57 10.46
N HIS A 103 10.54 27.62 10.83
CA HIS A 103 10.79 28.04 12.20
C HIS A 103 10.09 29.36 12.48
N GLU A 104 10.00 29.72 13.75
CA GLU A 104 9.41 31.00 14.16
C GLU A 104 10.14 32.18 13.49
N GLY A 105 9.36 33.02 12.81
CA GLY A 105 9.90 34.17 12.04
C GLY A 105 10.20 33.92 10.58
N ASN A 106 10.20 32.67 10.10
CA ASN A 106 10.36 32.38 8.68
C ASN A 106 9.14 32.82 7.86
N ARG A 107 9.35 33.08 6.57
CA ARG A 107 8.30 33.39 5.61
C ARG A 107 7.83 32.12 4.90
N TYR A 108 6.53 32.00 4.59
CA TYR A 108 5.99 30.88 3.80
C TYR A 108 6.65 30.74 2.42
N THR A 109 7.21 31.81 1.86
CA THR A 109 7.94 31.78 0.58
C THR A 109 9.30 31.09 0.66
N GLU A 110 9.76 30.75 1.86
CA GLU A 110 11.01 30.01 2.09
C GLU A 110 10.80 28.49 2.04
N LEU A 111 9.54 28.03 2.11
CA LEU A 111 9.20 26.61 1.95
C LEU A 111 9.68 26.08 0.60
N ARG A 112 10.18 24.86 0.63
CA ARG A 112 10.60 24.10 -0.55
C ARG A 112 9.72 22.87 -0.68
N PRO A 113 9.57 22.33 -1.90
CA PRO A 113 8.76 21.14 -2.11
C PRO A 113 9.18 19.97 -1.22
N ALA A 114 8.18 19.29 -0.65
CA ALA A 114 8.32 18.01 0.03
C ALA A 114 7.77 16.91 -0.88
N ILE A 115 8.64 16.02 -1.33
CA ILE A 115 8.35 14.96 -2.29
C ILE A 115 8.59 13.61 -1.62
N SER A 116 7.55 12.81 -1.50
CA SER A 116 7.63 11.45 -0.98
C SER A 116 7.48 10.45 -2.12
N ILE A 117 8.43 9.52 -2.24
CA ILE A 117 8.39 8.42 -3.21
C ILE A 117 8.28 7.13 -2.43
N CYS A 118 7.21 6.37 -2.64
CA CYS A 118 6.99 5.09 -1.98
C CYS A 118 6.97 3.95 -2.99
N VAL A 119 7.92 3.03 -2.87
CA VAL A 119 7.97 1.79 -3.64
C VAL A 119 7.10 0.75 -2.95
N LEU A 120 6.13 0.20 -3.66
CA LEU A 120 5.13 -0.73 -3.15
C LEU A 120 5.27 -2.09 -3.83
N THR A 121 5.43 -3.16 -3.06
CA THR A 121 5.40 -4.53 -3.59
C THR A 121 3.98 -5.07 -3.73
N GLN A 122 2.99 -4.40 -3.12
CA GLN A 122 1.56 -4.69 -3.24
C GLN A 122 0.81 -3.47 -3.78
N PRO A 123 -0.22 -3.64 -4.62
CA PRO A 123 -0.95 -2.50 -5.18
C PRO A 123 -1.80 -1.85 -4.09
N MET A 124 -1.58 -0.56 -3.84
CA MET A 124 -2.41 0.24 -2.94
C MET A 124 -3.71 0.69 -3.62
N PHE A 125 -3.67 0.83 -4.94
CA PHE A 125 -4.80 1.17 -5.81
C PHE A 125 -4.95 0.10 -6.88
N PRO A 126 -5.59 -1.06 -6.55
CA PRO A 126 -5.71 -2.18 -7.47
C PRO A 126 -6.58 -1.86 -8.70
N GLU A 127 -7.43 -0.85 -8.61
CA GLU A 127 -8.23 -0.34 -9.73
C GLU A 127 -7.40 0.43 -10.77
N SER A 128 -6.22 0.90 -10.41
CA SER A 128 -5.32 1.61 -11.33
C SER A 128 -4.28 0.65 -11.91
N PRO A 129 -4.18 0.51 -13.25
CA PRO A 129 -3.15 -0.30 -13.90
C PRO A 129 -1.79 0.41 -13.98
N ALA A 130 -1.69 1.66 -13.50
CA ALA A 130 -0.48 2.46 -13.62
C ALA A 130 0.62 1.94 -12.68
N LEU A 131 1.85 1.83 -13.22
CA LEU A 131 3.04 1.53 -12.42
C LEU A 131 3.37 2.68 -11.47
N HIS A 132 3.27 3.92 -11.97
CA HIS A 132 3.59 5.13 -11.24
C HIS A 132 2.35 6.00 -11.11
N LEU A 133 2.05 6.43 -9.87
CA LEU A 133 0.97 7.36 -9.53
C LEU A 133 1.57 8.61 -8.89
N ASP A 134 1.14 9.79 -9.34
CA ASP A 134 1.55 11.11 -8.87
C ASP A 134 0.36 11.82 -8.21
N PHE A 135 0.43 11.99 -6.90
CA PHE A 135 -0.59 12.67 -6.11
C PHE A 135 -0.15 14.08 -5.75
N ARG A 136 -1.00 15.06 -6.07
CA ARG A 136 -0.79 16.49 -5.79
C ARG A 136 -2.05 17.13 -5.26
N LEU A 137 -1.93 18.31 -4.63
CA LEU A 137 -3.09 19.10 -4.23
C LEU A 137 -3.75 19.73 -5.45
N ARG A 138 -4.94 19.23 -5.81
CA ARG A 138 -5.70 19.69 -6.99
C ARG A 138 -7.11 20.09 -6.65
N GLU A 139 -7.63 21.09 -7.35
CA GLU A 139 -9.04 21.38 -7.37
C GLU A 139 -9.83 20.25 -8.08
N SER A 140 -10.92 19.79 -7.48
CA SER A 140 -11.57 18.53 -7.81
C SER A 140 -12.31 18.52 -9.17
N SER A 141 -12.75 19.67 -9.66
CA SER A 141 -13.55 19.77 -10.89
C SER A 141 -12.73 20.14 -12.13
N SER A 142 -11.78 21.05 -12.00
CA SER A 142 -10.93 21.55 -13.08
C SER A 142 -9.56 20.90 -13.16
N GLY A 143 -9.12 20.25 -12.07
CA GLY A 143 -7.80 19.66 -11.96
C GLY A 143 -6.67 20.70 -11.78
N LEU A 144 -7.00 21.96 -11.47
CA LEU A 144 -5.99 22.99 -11.20
C LEU A 144 -5.14 22.61 -10.00
N ILE A 145 -3.83 22.66 -10.17
CA ILE A 145 -2.86 22.40 -9.09
C ILE A 145 -2.80 23.65 -8.21
N LEU A 146 -3.00 23.49 -6.90
CA LEU A 146 -2.89 24.59 -5.94
C LEU A 146 -1.43 24.99 -5.73
N THR A 147 -0.58 23.98 -5.55
CA THR A 147 0.87 24.11 -5.41
C THR A 147 1.53 22.77 -5.77
N ASP A 148 2.75 22.83 -6.27
CA ASP A 148 3.62 21.67 -6.51
C ASP A 148 4.51 21.32 -5.30
N ASP A 149 4.30 21.98 -4.16
CA ASP A 149 5.16 21.82 -2.98
C ASP A 149 4.91 20.53 -2.21
N MET A 150 3.74 19.89 -2.38
CA MET A 150 3.42 18.63 -1.73
C MET A 150 3.12 17.57 -2.77
N GLN A 151 4.01 16.57 -2.87
CA GLN A 151 3.91 15.51 -3.86
C GLN A 151 4.13 14.15 -3.22
N ILE A 152 3.28 13.18 -3.59
CA ILE A 152 3.43 11.78 -3.19
C ILE A 152 3.41 10.92 -4.44
N HIS A 153 4.51 10.24 -4.72
CA HIS A 153 4.67 9.34 -5.84
C HIS A 153 4.64 7.89 -5.34
N LEU A 154 3.79 7.07 -5.93
CA LEU A 154 3.71 5.64 -5.63
C LEU A 154 4.20 4.85 -6.84
N LEU A 155 5.18 3.98 -6.62
CA LEU A 155 5.66 3.02 -7.61
C LEU A 155 5.12 1.63 -7.28
N GLN A 156 4.02 1.22 -7.91
CA GLN A 156 3.32 -0.05 -7.68
C GLN A 156 3.96 -1.18 -8.50
N LEU A 157 4.94 -1.88 -7.95
CA LEU A 157 5.74 -2.87 -8.68
C LEU A 157 4.90 -3.99 -9.31
N ASN A 158 3.76 -4.35 -8.72
CA ASN A 158 2.85 -5.37 -9.27
C ASN A 158 2.24 -4.98 -10.62
N ASN A 159 2.24 -3.70 -10.98
CA ASN A 159 1.70 -3.20 -12.23
C ASN A 159 2.76 -3.15 -13.35
N LEU A 160 3.98 -3.62 -13.07
CA LEU A 160 5.04 -3.69 -14.07
C LEU A 160 4.66 -4.70 -15.16
N ARG A 161 4.77 -4.28 -16.43
CA ARG A 161 4.51 -5.10 -17.62
C ARG A 161 5.77 -5.41 -18.42
N VAL A 162 6.90 -4.88 -17.99
CA VAL A 162 8.20 -5.06 -18.65
C VAL A 162 8.76 -6.44 -18.34
N THR A 163 9.35 -7.07 -19.35
CA THR A 163 10.01 -8.38 -19.29
C THR A 163 11.51 -8.26 -19.54
N ALA A 164 12.25 -9.35 -19.34
CA ALA A 164 13.68 -9.40 -19.66
C ALA A 164 14.03 -9.04 -21.10
N GLU A 165 13.09 -9.30 -22.05
CA GLU A 165 13.32 -9.10 -23.48
C GLU A 165 13.20 -7.61 -23.89
N ASN A 166 12.40 -6.82 -23.16
CA ASN A 166 12.10 -5.43 -23.54
C ASN A 166 12.57 -4.39 -22.55
N VAL A 167 13.13 -4.78 -21.39
CA VAL A 167 13.55 -3.85 -20.32
C VAL A 167 14.60 -2.83 -20.79
N TYR A 168 15.45 -3.20 -21.72
CA TYR A 168 16.46 -2.28 -22.28
C TYR A 168 15.83 -1.02 -22.90
N HIS A 169 14.67 -1.13 -23.52
CA HIS A 169 13.95 -0.04 -24.18
C HIS A 169 12.82 0.54 -23.35
N ALA A 170 12.64 0.05 -22.11
CA ALA A 170 11.59 0.51 -21.21
C ALA A 170 11.86 1.93 -20.67
N LEU A 171 10.83 2.57 -20.13
CA LEU A 171 10.96 3.86 -19.47
C LEU A 171 11.88 3.74 -18.22
N PRO A 172 12.58 4.82 -17.83
CA PRO A 172 13.49 4.77 -16.69
C PRO A 172 12.87 4.24 -15.40
N ALA A 173 11.64 4.65 -15.06
CA ALA A 173 10.91 4.13 -13.90
C ALA A 173 10.58 2.62 -14.01
N GLU A 174 10.27 2.15 -15.22
CA GLU A 174 10.01 0.73 -15.47
C GLU A 174 11.28 -0.11 -15.38
N ARG A 175 12.43 0.43 -15.82
CA ARG A 175 13.74 -0.23 -15.63
C ARG A 175 14.06 -0.38 -14.15
N TRP A 176 13.85 0.67 -13.35
CA TRP A 176 14.01 0.59 -11.90
C TRP A 176 13.06 -0.42 -11.25
N ALA A 177 11.80 -0.41 -11.64
CA ALA A 177 10.82 -1.38 -11.13
C ALA A 177 11.24 -2.82 -11.46
N TYR A 178 11.71 -3.08 -12.68
CA TYR A 178 12.22 -4.38 -13.07
C TYR A 178 13.49 -4.78 -12.30
N PHE A 179 14.44 -3.86 -12.15
CA PHE A 179 15.66 -4.07 -11.37
C PHE A 179 15.31 -4.43 -9.92
N LEU A 180 14.45 -3.65 -9.26
CA LEU A 180 14.05 -3.90 -7.88
C LEU A 180 13.41 -5.29 -7.67
N GLN A 181 12.67 -5.80 -8.65
CA GLN A 181 12.01 -7.11 -8.57
C GLN A 181 12.90 -8.30 -8.92
N ASN A 182 13.97 -8.08 -9.67
CA ASN A 182 14.69 -9.19 -10.31
C ASN A 182 16.21 -9.19 -10.11
N ALA A 183 16.81 -8.13 -9.57
CA ALA A 183 18.26 -8.02 -9.46
C ALA A 183 18.92 -9.20 -8.67
N ASP A 184 18.20 -9.76 -7.69
CA ASP A 184 18.66 -10.91 -6.92
C ASP A 184 18.86 -12.19 -7.76
N LYS A 185 18.16 -12.30 -8.90
CA LYS A 185 18.17 -13.46 -9.81
C LYS A 185 19.14 -13.27 -10.97
N LEU A 186 19.63 -12.05 -11.18
CA LEU A 186 20.52 -11.70 -12.30
C LEU A 186 21.99 -11.73 -11.88
N THR A 187 22.85 -12.00 -12.86
CA THR A 187 24.29 -11.81 -12.71
C THR A 187 24.68 -10.37 -13.04
N PRO A 188 25.82 -9.85 -12.57
CA PRO A 188 26.31 -8.52 -12.95
C PRO A 188 26.45 -8.34 -14.47
N GLU A 189 26.83 -9.38 -15.20
CA GLU A 189 26.96 -9.34 -16.67
C GLU A 189 25.57 -9.23 -17.35
N GLU A 190 24.56 -9.91 -16.81
CA GLU A 190 23.18 -9.78 -17.29
C GLU A 190 22.64 -8.39 -17.05
N ILE A 191 22.89 -7.80 -15.86
CA ILE A 191 22.48 -6.43 -15.53
C ILE A 191 23.11 -5.44 -16.51
N SER A 192 24.44 -5.51 -16.72
CA SER A 192 25.15 -4.61 -17.65
C SER A 192 24.66 -4.75 -19.09
N ARG A 193 24.12 -5.89 -19.47
CA ARG A 193 23.55 -6.12 -20.81
C ARG A 193 22.10 -5.67 -20.93
N MET A 194 21.32 -5.84 -19.84
CA MET A 194 19.88 -5.56 -19.84
C MET A 194 19.56 -4.09 -19.60
N PHE A 195 20.43 -3.37 -18.90
CA PHE A 195 20.23 -1.97 -18.58
C PHE A 195 21.30 -1.09 -19.25
N PRO A 196 20.89 -0.04 -19.96
CA PRO A 196 21.83 0.88 -20.60
C PRO A 196 22.50 1.87 -19.63
N ASP A 197 21.99 1.96 -18.40
CA ASP A 197 22.37 2.97 -17.42
C ASP A 197 23.50 2.45 -16.53
N GLU A 198 24.63 3.15 -16.46
CA GLU A 198 25.77 2.78 -15.59
C GLU A 198 25.41 2.74 -14.12
N GLU A 199 24.46 3.57 -13.70
CA GLU A 199 23.97 3.63 -12.31
C GLU A 199 23.23 2.34 -11.88
N MET A 200 22.64 1.61 -12.82
CA MET A 200 22.07 0.28 -12.56
C MET A 200 23.18 -0.75 -12.29
N ALA A 201 24.30 -0.67 -13.00
CA ALA A 201 25.46 -1.51 -12.74
C ALA A 201 26.12 -1.15 -11.39
N GLU A 202 26.19 0.15 -11.04
CA GLU A 202 26.66 0.60 -9.72
C GLU A 202 25.74 0.06 -8.61
N ALA A 203 24.42 0.15 -8.76
CA ALA A 203 23.43 -0.41 -7.83
C ALA A 203 23.60 -1.92 -7.64
N ALA A 204 23.85 -2.65 -8.73
CA ALA A 204 24.16 -4.07 -8.66
C ALA A 204 25.44 -4.36 -7.89
N GLY A 205 26.48 -3.56 -8.07
CA GLY A 205 27.73 -3.65 -7.33
C GLY A 205 27.54 -3.44 -5.83
N VAL A 206 26.64 -2.56 -5.40
CA VAL A 206 26.28 -2.40 -3.97
C VAL A 206 25.63 -3.68 -3.42
N LEU A 207 24.72 -4.29 -4.18
CA LEU A 207 24.08 -5.55 -3.77
C LEU A 207 25.11 -6.69 -3.71
N GLU A 208 26.01 -6.77 -4.68
CA GLU A 208 27.07 -7.77 -4.69
C GLU A 208 28.02 -7.61 -3.48
N MET A 209 28.37 -6.38 -3.12
CA MET A 209 29.18 -6.07 -1.93
C MET A 209 28.52 -6.60 -0.65
N ILE A 210 27.18 -6.53 -0.52
CA ILE A 210 26.45 -7.11 0.61
C ILE A 210 26.70 -8.63 0.68
N SER A 211 26.67 -9.32 -0.45
CA SER A 211 26.87 -10.77 -0.50
C SER A 211 28.30 -11.20 -0.16
N GLN A 212 29.27 -10.33 -0.44
CA GLN A 212 30.70 -10.59 -0.24
C GLN A 212 31.20 -10.18 1.15
N THR A 213 30.47 -9.34 1.87
CA THR A 213 30.85 -8.84 3.20
C THR A 213 30.10 -9.59 4.29
N PRO A 214 30.76 -10.46 5.11
CA PRO A 214 30.07 -11.29 6.10
C PRO A 214 29.18 -10.51 7.07
N GLU A 215 29.64 -9.34 7.53
CA GLU A 215 28.90 -8.48 8.46
C GLU A 215 27.63 -7.91 7.81
N GLN A 216 27.72 -7.47 6.56
CA GLN A 216 26.56 -6.93 5.81
C GLN A 216 25.59 -8.05 5.46
N LEU A 217 26.08 -9.22 5.06
CA LEU A 217 25.24 -10.38 4.79
C LEU A 217 24.47 -10.83 6.04
N MET A 218 25.11 -10.79 7.21
CA MET A 218 24.45 -11.10 8.48
C MET A 218 23.32 -10.11 8.77
N LEU A 219 23.54 -8.80 8.59
CA LEU A 219 22.52 -7.77 8.77
C LEU A 219 21.37 -7.92 7.75
N TYR A 220 21.69 -8.15 6.49
CA TYR A 220 20.73 -8.44 5.45
C TYR A 220 19.84 -9.66 5.82
N ASN A 221 20.44 -10.77 6.21
CA ASN A 221 19.71 -11.99 6.58
C ASN A 221 18.82 -11.77 7.80
N ALA A 222 19.27 -10.98 8.78
CA ALA A 222 18.45 -10.63 9.95
C ALA A 222 17.20 -9.82 9.53
N ARG A 223 17.35 -8.84 8.63
CA ARG A 223 16.23 -8.03 8.11
C ARG A 223 15.30 -8.86 7.22
N LEU A 224 15.84 -9.70 6.35
CA LEU A 224 15.04 -10.61 5.53
C LEU A 224 14.20 -11.57 6.39
N LYS A 225 14.80 -12.11 7.47
CA LYS A 225 14.05 -12.95 8.41
C LYS A 225 12.93 -12.17 9.08
N PHE A 226 13.22 -10.97 9.62
CA PHE A 226 12.21 -10.12 10.25
C PHE A 226 11.05 -9.80 9.30
N GLN A 227 11.36 -9.45 8.04
CA GLN A 227 10.36 -9.17 7.02
C GLN A 227 9.45 -10.38 6.77
N ARG A 228 10.02 -11.58 6.63
CA ARG A 228 9.26 -12.84 6.43
C ARG A 228 8.39 -13.18 7.64
N ASP A 229 8.91 -12.99 8.84
CA ASP A 229 8.17 -13.24 10.08
C ASP A 229 6.99 -12.28 10.20
N GLU A 230 7.17 -11.01 9.81
CA GLU A 230 6.10 -9.99 9.81
C GLU A 230 5.03 -10.29 8.75
N GLU A 231 5.42 -10.63 7.54
CA GLU A 231 4.51 -11.04 6.47
C GLU A 231 3.68 -12.27 6.89
N GLY A 232 4.32 -13.26 7.53
CA GLY A 232 3.64 -14.44 8.06
C GLY A 232 2.62 -14.09 9.16
N ARG A 233 2.96 -13.16 10.06
CA ARG A 233 2.02 -12.69 11.11
C ARG A 233 0.82 -11.97 10.54
N LEU A 234 1.03 -11.11 9.55
CA LEU A 234 -0.06 -10.38 8.88
C LEU A 234 -0.99 -11.32 8.14
N GLU A 235 -0.44 -12.30 7.42
CA GLU A 235 -1.23 -13.30 6.71
C GLU A 235 -2.07 -14.17 7.67
N LEU A 236 -1.48 -14.60 8.78
CA LEU A 236 -2.21 -15.35 9.82
C LEU A 236 -3.35 -14.51 10.41
N ALA A 237 -3.08 -13.23 10.75
CA ALA A 237 -4.10 -12.33 11.28
C ALA A 237 -5.25 -12.10 10.28
N ARG A 238 -4.94 -12.01 8.98
CA ARG A 238 -5.93 -11.91 7.90
C ARG A 238 -6.82 -13.16 7.85
N GLN A 239 -6.22 -14.33 7.84
CA GLN A 239 -6.93 -15.61 7.79
C GLN A 239 -7.84 -15.81 9.01
N GLU A 240 -7.35 -15.48 10.22
CA GLU A 240 -8.17 -15.51 11.43
C GLU A 240 -9.34 -14.52 11.38
N GLY A 241 -9.08 -13.30 10.85
CA GLY A 241 -10.11 -12.28 10.67
C GLY A 241 -11.22 -12.74 9.71
N GLU A 242 -10.84 -13.33 8.58
CA GLU A 242 -11.77 -13.90 7.60
C GLU A 242 -12.58 -15.07 8.17
N ALA A 243 -11.93 -15.97 8.91
CA ALA A 243 -12.60 -17.11 9.55
C ALA A 243 -13.63 -16.65 10.58
N ARG A 244 -13.26 -15.70 11.46
CA ARG A 244 -14.18 -15.09 12.44
C ARG A 244 -15.33 -14.34 11.77
N GLY A 245 -15.03 -13.61 10.68
CA GLY A 245 -16.06 -12.90 9.89
C GLY A 245 -17.09 -13.86 9.29
N ARG A 246 -16.63 -14.96 8.72
CA ARG A 246 -17.51 -16.02 8.15
C ARG A 246 -18.35 -16.67 9.22
N GLN A 247 -17.76 -17.11 10.33
CA GLN A 247 -18.50 -17.72 11.44
C GLN A 247 -19.60 -16.79 11.98
N LYS A 248 -19.26 -15.51 12.19
CA LYS A 248 -20.22 -14.50 12.64
C LYS A 248 -21.33 -14.25 11.62
N GLY A 249 -20.99 -14.28 10.33
CA GLY A 249 -21.97 -14.17 9.24
C GLY A 249 -22.94 -15.36 9.21
N GLU A 250 -22.44 -16.56 9.40
CA GLU A 250 -23.25 -17.80 9.50
C GLU A 250 -24.19 -17.75 10.72
N GLU A 251 -23.69 -17.44 11.91
CA GLU A 251 -24.48 -17.29 13.14
C GLU A 251 -25.61 -16.26 13.00
N ILE A 252 -25.29 -15.07 12.41
CA ILE A 252 -26.32 -14.03 12.15
C ILE A 252 -27.31 -14.50 11.10
N GLY A 253 -26.86 -15.20 10.06
CA GLY A 253 -27.71 -15.75 9.01
C GLY A 253 -28.69 -16.80 9.55
N GLU A 254 -28.21 -17.75 10.38
CA GLU A 254 -29.03 -18.75 11.05
C GLU A 254 -30.05 -18.10 11.97
N ALA A 255 -29.65 -17.19 12.85
CA ALA A 255 -30.56 -16.51 13.76
C ALA A 255 -31.65 -15.72 13.03
N ARG A 256 -31.32 -15.06 11.92
CA ARG A 256 -32.30 -14.36 11.06
C ARG A 256 -33.23 -15.36 10.35
N GLY A 257 -32.68 -16.49 9.88
CA GLY A 257 -33.44 -17.54 9.24
C GLY A 257 -34.48 -18.16 10.19
N GLU A 258 -34.07 -18.48 11.42
CA GLU A 258 -34.97 -19.00 12.48
C GLU A 258 -36.06 -17.99 12.85
N ALA A 259 -35.67 -16.71 13.09
CA ALA A 259 -36.66 -15.69 13.44
C ALA A 259 -37.70 -15.49 12.32
N ARG A 260 -37.26 -15.50 11.06
CA ARG A 260 -38.11 -15.40 9.88
C ARG A 260 -39.00 -16.64 9.76
N GLY A 261 -38.44 -17.85 9.96
CA GLY A 261 -39.19 -19.12 9.94
C GLY A 261 -40.30 -19.16 10.98
N LEU A 262 -40.04 -18.71 12.22
CA LEU A 262 -41.04 -18.63 13.28
C LEU A 262 -42.19 -17.68 12.92
N LYS A 263 -41.88 -16.51 12.31
CA LYS A 263 -42.89 -15.54 11.86
C LYS A 263 -43.75 -16.11 10.74
N LEU A 264 -43.15 -16.73 9.75
CA LEU A 264 -43.87 -17.37 8.65
C LEU A 264 -44.76 -18.51 9.16
N GLY A 265 -44.25 -19.38 10.05
CA GLY A 265 -45.04 -20.43 10.68
C GLY A 265 -46.24 -19.88 11.47
N ARG A 266 -46.06 -18.74 12.18
CA ARG A 266 -47.17 -18.06 12.88
C ARG A 266 -48.20 -17.53 11.89
N ILE A 267 -47.83 -16.93 10.78
CA ILE A 267 -48.73 -16.43 9.74
C ILE A 267 -49.52 -17.61 9.15
N THR A 268 -48.85 -18.69 8.77
CA THR A 268 -49.48 -19.90 8.22
C THR A 268 -50.50 -20.49 9.17
N LEU A 269 -50.16 -20.61 10.45
CA LEU A 269 -51.09 -21.11 11.48
C LEU A 269 -52.32 -20.20 11.64
N LEU A 270 -52.14 -18.89 11.63
CA LEU A 270 -53.25 -17.95 11.74
C LEU A 270 -54.15 -18.01 10.50
N GLN A 271 -53.61 -18.20 9.32
CA GLN A 271 -54.39 -18.41 8.09
C GLN A 271 -55.22 -19.70 8.15
N GLU A 272 -54.64 -20.81 8.62
CA GLU A 272 -55.36 -22.07 8.81
C GLU A 272 -56.54 -21.94 9.79
N LEU A 273 -56.29 -21.27 10.93
CA LEU A 273 -57.34 -21.03 11.95
C LEU A 273 -58.48 -20.14 11.44
N LEU A 274 -58.19 -19.28 10.50
CA LEU A 274 -59.19 -18.42 9.82
C LEU A 274 -59.87 -19.08 8.62
N GLY A 275 -59.45 -20.30 8.23
CA GLY A 275 -59.94 -20.99 7.04
C GLY A 275 -59.45 -20.33 5.72
N ILE A 276 -58.37 -19.63 5.77
CA ILE A 276 -57.70 -19.01 4.62
C ILE A 276 -56.67 -19.99 4.08
N ARG A 277 -56.47 -20.07 2.78
CA ARG A 277 -55.41 -20.88 2.18
C ARG A 277 -54.06 -20.45 2.73
N PRO A 278 -53.26 -21.36 3.32
CA PRO A 278 -51.92 -21.04 3.81
C PRO A 278 -51.03 -20.56 2.68
N SER A 279 -50.28 -19.47 2.96
CA SER A 279 -49.25 -18.96 2.07
C SER A 279 -47.97 -19.80 2.16
N THR A 280 -47.26 -19.92 1.06
CA THR A 280 -45.95 -20.59 1.01
C THR A 280 -44.83 -19.63 1.36
N VAL A 281 -43.63 -20.15 1.61
CA VAL A 281 -42.40 -19.32 1.84
C VAL A 281 -42.10 -18.40 0.66
N GLU A 282 -42.41 -18.87 -0.55
CA GLU A 282 -42.19 -18.17 -1.80
C GLU A 282 -43.10 -16.93 -1.94
N ASP A 283 -44.33 -17.00 -1.42
CA ASP A 283 -45.28 -15.89 -1.42
C ASP A 283 -44.74 -14.66 -0.60
N PHE A 284 -43.80 -14.91 0.30
CA PHE A 284 -43.19 -13.90 1.17
C PHE A 284 -41.74 -13.56 0.80
N ALA A 285 -41.25 -14.00 -0.36
CA ALA A 285 -39.83 -13.82 -0.75
C ALA A 285 -39.35 -12.36 -0.77
N GLY A 286 -40.24 -11.42 -1.05
CA GLY A 286 -39.93 -9.97 -1.10
C GLY A 286 -40.28 -9.18 0.17
N TYR A 287 -40.81 -9.84 1.21
CA TYR A 287 -41.28 -9.14 2.42
C TYR A 287 -40.16 -8.99 3.44
N ASP A 288 -40.05 -7.81 4.03
CA ASP A 288 -39.18 -7.56 5.17
C ASP A 288 -39.82 -7.99 6.50
N GLU A 289 -39.05 -7.90 7.59
CA GLU A 289 -39.51 -8.32 8.92
C GLU A 289 -40.69 -7.48 9.45
N ALA A 290 -40.76 -6.21 9.12
CA ALA A 290 -41.84 -5.32 9.54
C ALA A 290 -43.15 -5.72 8.85
N GLN A 291 -43.10 -5.93 7.54
CA GLN A 291 -44.23 -6.39 6.75
C GLN A 291 -44.78 -7.75 7.21
N LEU A 292 -43.91 -8.70 7.56
CA LEU A 292 -44.34 -10.00 8.11
C LEU A 292 -45.00 -9.85 9.48
N ASN A 293 -44.51 -8.94 10.34
CA ASN A 293 -45.17 -8.65 11.62
C ASN A 293 -46.55 -8.03 11.43
N ASP A 294 -46.68 -7.05 10.54
CA ASP A 294 -47.97 -6.38 10.24
C ASP A 294 -49.00 -7.40 9.75
N ILE A 295 -48.64 -8.35 8.87
CA ILE A 295 -49.51 -9.40 8.39
C ILE A 295 -49.92 -10.31 9.57
N ALA A 296 -48.99 -10.70 10.41
CA ALA A 296 -49.28 -11.57 11.56
C ALA A 296 -50.25 -10.88 12.54
N GLU A 297 -50.08 -9.58 12.80
CA GLU A 297 -50.94 -8.77 13.66
C GLU A 297 -52.38 -8.63 13.08
N GLN A 298 -52.48 -8.31 11.78
CA GLN A 298 -53.78 -8.23 11.10
C GLN A 298 -54.57 -9.51 11.17
N LEU A 299 -53.91 -10.68 10.89
CA LEU A 299 -54.56 -11.98 10.97
C LEU A 299 -54.95 -12.33 12.42
N GLN A 300 -54.16 -11.93 13.39
CA GLN A 300 -54.48 -12.13 14.80
C GLN A 300 -55.67 -11.31 15.26
N GLN A 301 -55.80 -10.08 14.79
CA GLN A 301 -56.97 -9.22 15.05
C GLN A 301 -58.22 -9.80 14.43
N GLN A 302 -58.16 -10.30 13.18
CA GLN A 302 -59.29 -10.96 12.53
C GLN A 302 -59.74 -12.24 13.29
N LEU A 303 -58.83 -12.99 13.82
CA LEU A 303 -59.15 -14.21 14.61
C LEU A 303 -59.84 -13.83 15.92
N ARG A 304 -59.42 -12.73 16.58
CA ARG A 304 -60.06 -12.23 17.81
C ARG A 304 -61.49 -11.74 17.53
N SER A 305 -61.70 -11.03 16.45
CA SER A 305 -63.04 -10.52 16.08
C SER A 305 -64.04 -11.61 15.67
N ARG A 306 -63.60 -12.83 15.30
CA ARG A 306 -64.48 -13.97 15.02
C ARG A 306 -64.89 -14.77 16.27
N ARG A 307 -64.18 -14.58 17.41
CA ARG A 307 -64.44 -15.30 18.67
C ARG A 307 -65.26 -14.47 19.70
N GLY A 308 -65.45 -13.20 19.45
CA GLY A 308 -66.35 -12.32 20.22
C GLY A 308 -67.72 -12.16 19.49
#